data_c7012ad7de53bfdbbba3f479c9c77a5b
#
_entry.id   c7012ad7de53bfdbbba3f479c9c77a5b
#
_cell.length_a   1.000
_cell.length_b   1.000
_cell.length_c   1.000
_cell.angle_alpha   90.00
_cell.angle_beta   90.00
_cell.angle_gamma   90.00
#
_symmetry.space_group_name_H-M   'P 1'
#
loop_
_entity.id
_entity.type
_entity.pdbx_description
1 polymer ?
#
loop_
_entity_poly.entity_id
_entity_poly.type
_entity_poly.pdbx_seq_one_letter_code
_entity_poly.pdbx_strand_id
1 'polypeptide(L)'
;MKPKKENKKGGAVVSLIFGIIFVLLAIVCFIGDMDYLLGGKAKDLNEIAANTRPQKDDHVRTDSYLVLGNFAETRHYINGVIPSGKEQHYAIVLGNDDMDDISEAKIIVLTVKNKKTIEKLDELANDDYADFSDAIAIEGQIRTLDPEIEGYYRDALEASGITEYCDYYTVAVDATQTRLFGWLLVLGALAIGVLCIVAFAKINKQIKNEKNLAYTNAAPAMGQPGNPYVNPVTGQPYDASVVNPVTGQTYNQTPDGNPSVPYTPGQNTDNTPYS
;
A
#
# COMPACT_ATOMS: atom_id res chain seq x y z
N MET A 1 -24.54 -30.56 -17.79
CA MET A 1 -23.83 -29.90 -16.69
C MET A 1 -24.20 -28.43 -16.69
N LYS A 2 -24.89 -27.91 -15.69
CA LYS A 2 -25.13 -26.45 -15.59
C LYS A 2 -23.83 -25.78 -15.16
N PRO A 3 -23.35 -24.75 -15.87
CA PRO A 3 -22.15 -24.04 -15.43
C PRO A 3 -22.38 -23.46 -14.06
N LYS A 4 -21.46 -23.75 -13.14
CA LYS A 4 -21.46 -23.22 -11.76
C LYS A 4 -21.40 -21.70 -11.89
N LYS A 5 -22.46 -21.01 -11.47
CA LYS A 5 -22.54 -19.54 -11.49
C LYS A 5 -21.44 -19.03 -10.55
N GLU A 6 -20.29 -18.67 -11.11
CA GLU A 6 -19.20 -18.08 -10.33
C GLU A 6 -19.73 -16.88 -9.57
N ASN A 7 -19.37 -16.81 -8.29
CA ASN A 7 -19.80 -15.73 -7.40
C ASN A 7 -18.96 -14.45 -7.66
N LYS A 8 -19.10 -13.91 -8.90
CA LYS A 8 -18.34 -12.72 -9.38
C LYS A 8 -18.47 -11.53 -8.45
N LYS A 9 -19.59 -11.40 -7.74
CA LYS A 9 -19.79 -10.34 -6.75
C LYS A 9 -18.91 -10.51 -5.53
N GLY A 10 -18.77 -11.74 -5.02
CA GLY A 10 -17.88 -12.03 -3.89
C GLY A 10 -16.43 -11.69 -4.23
N GLY A 11 -15.97 -12.12 -5.42
CA GLY A 11 -14.62 -11.78 -5.89
C GLY A 11 -14.35 -10.29 -6.02
N ALA A 12 -15.33 -9.51 -6.50
CA ALA A 12 -15.20 -8.07 -6.60
C ALA A 12 -15.06 -7.41 -5.22
N VAL A 13 -15.91 -7.77 -4.25
CA VAL A 13 -15.84 -7.20 -2.90
C VAL A 13 -14.52 -7.54 -2.22
N VAL A 14 -14.05 -8.79 -2.34
CA VAL A 14 -12.76 -9.22 -1.82
C VAL A 14 -11.62 -8.39 -2.42
N SER A 15 -11.61 -8.18 -3.74
CA SER A 15 -10.61 -7.35 -4.41
C SER A 15 -10.60 -5.90 -3.90
N LEU A 16 -11.76 -5.31 -3.63
CA LEU A 16 -11.86 -3.97 -3.06
C LEU A 16 -11.27 -3.90 -1.64
N ILE A 17 -11.63 -4.87 -0.79
CA ILE A 17 -11.13 -4.92 0.59
C ILE A 17 -9.61 -5.03 0.60
N PHE A 18 -9.04 -5.96 -0.18
CA PHE A 18 -7.58 -6.07 -0.31
C PHE A 18 -6.95 -4.78 -0.85
N GLY A 19 -7.55 -4.16 -1.85
CA GLY A 19 -7.07 -2.88 -2.39
C GLY A 19 -6.97 -1.80 -1.33
N ILE A 20 -8.01 -1.64 -0.50
CA ILE A 20 -8.03 -0.67 0.59
C ILE A 20 -6.97 -1.01 1.65
N ILE A 21 -6.84 -2.28 2.05
CA ILE A 21 -5.86 -2.73 3.04
C ILE A 21 -4.43 -2.39 2.55
N PHE A 22 -4.09 -2.70 1.30
CA PHE A 22 -2.75 -2.42 0.77
C PHE A 22 -2.46 -0.92 0.65
N VAL A 23 -3.45 -0.10 0.29
CA VAL A 23 -3.28 1.36 0.27
C VAL A 23 -3.07 1.90 1.69
N LEU A 24 -3.84 1.44 2.67
CA LEU A 24 -3.65 1.84 4.07
C LEU A 24 -2.29 1.39 4.61
N LEU A 25 -1.86 0.17 4.28
CA LEU A 25 -0.54 -0.33 4.65
C LEU A 25 0.57 0.55 4.06
N ALA A 26 0.47 0.91 2.78
CA ALA A 26 1.43 1.82 2.14
C ALA A 26 1.50 3.18 2.83
N ILE A 27 0.35 3.74 3.23
CA ILE A 27 0.28 5.02 3.96
C ILE A 27 0.92 4.89 5.35
N VAL A 28 0.64 3.81 6.08
CA VAL A 28 1.21 3.58 7.41
C VAL A 28 2.73 3.42 7.33
N CYS A 29 3.23 2.61 6.38
CA CYS A 29 4.66 2.46 6.16
C CYS A 29 5.32 3.79 5.74
N PHE A 30 4.68 4.57 4.87
CA PHE A 30 5.21 5.87 4.46
C PHE A 30 5.29 6.86 5.62
N ILE A 31 4.26 6.95 6.47
CA ILE A 31 4.25 7.87 7.61
C ILE A 31 5.27 7.44 8.67
N GLY A 32 5.39 6.12 8.92
CA GLY A 32 6.33 5.57 9.90
C GLY A 32 7.79 5.83 9.55
N ASP A 33 8.13 5.80 8.26
CA ASP A 33 9.50 5.95 7.78
C ASP A 33 9.70 7.25 6.95
N MET A 34 8.80 8.22 7.07
CA MET A 34 8.76 9.41 6.20
C MET A 34 10.09 10.18 6.20
N ASP A 35 10.66 10.45 7.36
CA ASP A 35 11.91 11.19 7.49
C ASP A 35 13.08 10.43 6.83
N TYR A 36 13.13 9.13 6.98
CA TYR A 36 14.12 8.27 6.33
C TYR A 36 13.92 8.21 4.82
N LEU A 37 12.68 7.99 4.36
CA LEU A 37 12.36 7.85 2.94
C LEU A 37 12.55 9.13 2.14
N LEU A 38 12.14 10.27 2.68
CA LEU A 38 12.28 11.57 2.03
C LEU A 38 13.71 12.14 2.08
N GLY A 39 14.62 11.43 2.73
CA GLY A 39 16.00 11.90 2.85
C GLY A 39 16.11 13.11 3.76
N GLY A 40 15.28 13.19 4.80
CA GLY A 40 15.48 14.12 5.90
C GLY A 40 16.94 14.05 6.33
N LYS A 41 17.55 15.18 6.66
CA LYS A 41 18.95 15.19 7.10
C LYS A 41 19.09 14.23 8.26
N ALA A 42 19.89 13.18 8.06
CA ALA A 42 20.28 12.32 9.15
C ALA A 42 20.92 13.19 10.22
N LYS A 43 20.49 13.04 11.46
CA LYS A 43 21.09 13.75 12.59
C LYS A 43 22.47 13.16 12.83
N ASP A 44 23.43 14.00 13.17
CA ASP A 44 24.74 13.51 13.57
C ASP A 44 24.62 12.76 14.90
N LEU A 45 25.00 11.48 14.90
CA LEU A 45 24.88 10.64 16.08
C LEU A 45 25.90 11.04 17.16
N ASN A 46 27.07 11.51 16.77
CA ASN A 46 28.07 11.99 17.72
C ASN A 46 27.57 13.25 18.45
N GLU A 47 26.93 14.17 17.72
CA GLU A 47 26.31 15.37 18.29
C GLU A 47 25.13 15.00 19.24
N ILE A 48 24.32 14.02 18.87
CA ILE A 48 23.25 13.52 19.74
C ILE A 48 23.84 12.91 21.00
N ALA A 49 24.86 12.05 20.88
CA ALA A 49 25.48 11.37 21.99
C ALA A 49 26.14 12.34 22.98
N ALA A 50 26.72 13.44 22.49
CA ALA A 50 27.32 14.48 23.31
C ALA A 50 26.29 15.31 24.09
N ASN A 51 25.13 15.59 23.51
CA ASN A 51 24.17 16.55 24.07
C ASN A 51 22.91 15.90 24.68
N THR A 52 22.52 14.72 24.19
CA THR A 52 21.26 14.07 24.56
C THR A 52 21.43 12.54 24.56
N ARG A 53 20.31 11.82 24.41
CA ARG A 53 20.32 10.37 24.16
C ARG A 53 19.68 10.05 22.83
N PRO A 54 20.21 9.09 22.05
CA PRO A 54 19.56 8.61 20.85
C PRO A 54 18.15 8.12 21.15
N GLN A 55 17.15 8.59 20.40
CA GLN A 55 15.76 8.20 20.57
C GLN A 55 15.36 7.20 19.49
N LYS A 56 14.47 6.28 19.87
CA LYS A 56 13.92 5.31 18.93
C LYS A 56 13.32 6.04 17.71
N ASP A 57 13.57 5.46 16.53
CA ASP A 57 13.15 5.92 15.21
C ASP A 57 13.85 7.19 14.71
N ASP A 58 14.80 7.77 15.48
CA ASP A 58 15.67 8.82 14.94
C ASP A 58 16.46 8.28 13.74
N HIS A 59 16.47 9.07 12.66
CA HIS A 59 17.32 8.83 11.50
C HIS A 59 18.67 9.49 11.76
N VAL A 60 19.72 8.68 11.82
CA VAL A 60 21.05 9.10 12.25
C VAL A 60 22.13 8.74 11.24
N ARG A 61 23.21 9.51 11.29
CA ARG A 61 24.44 9.24 10.57
C ARG A 61 25.59 9.41 11.53
N THR A 62 26.61 8.56 11.40
CA THR A 62 27.89 8.69 12.07
C THR A 62 29.01 8.24 11.14
N ASP A 63 30.18 8.82 11.30
CA ASP A 63 31.42 8.32 10.71
C ASP A 63 32.17 7.60 11.84
N SER A 64 32.35 6.27 11.72
CA SER A 64 32.94 5.44 12.75
C SER A 64 34.21 4.77 12.26
N TYR A 65 35.23 4.83 13.06
CA TYR A 65 36.51 4.12 12.87
C TYR A 65 36.89 3.26 14.09
N LEU A 66 36.36 3.58 15.27
CA LEU A 66 36.57 2.80 16.48
C LEU A 66 35.51 1.70 16.61
N VAL A 67 35.86 0.51 16.21
CA VAL A 67 35.01 -0.69 16.23
C VAL A 67 35.58 -1.67 17.24
N LEU A 68 34.83 -1.96 18.31
CA LEU A 68 35.25 -2.90 19.35
C LEU A 68 35.16 -4.37 18.90
N GLY A 69 34.38 -4.64 17.86
CA GLY A 69 34.24 -5.97 17.28
C GLY A 69 32.80 -6.43 17.14
N ASN A 70 32.66 -7.57 16.47
CA ASN A 70 31.39 -8.26 16.33
C ASN A 70 31.14 -9.11 17.60
N PHE A 71 30.01 -8.91 18.26
CA PHE A 71 29.65 -9.66 19.47
C PHE A 71 28.48 -10.63 19.25
N ALA A 72 27.67 -10.48 18.16
CA ALA A 72 26.54 -11.36 17.87
C ALA A 72 26.22 -11.42 16.38
N GLU A 73 25.65 -12.54 15.96
CA GLU A 73 25.13 -12.75 14.60
C GLU A 73 23.71 -13.27 14.67
N THR A 74 22.75 -12.57 14.04
CA THR A 74 21.37 -13.03 13.88
C THR A 74 21.20 -13.66 12.52
N ARG A 75 20.71 -14.90 12.46
CA ARG A 75 20.38 -15.60 11.21
C ARG A 75 18.90 -15.66 11.00
N HIS A 76 18.47 -15.21 9.85
CA HIS A 76 17.07 -15.26 9.45
C HIS A 76 16.77 -16.49 8.60
N TYR A 77 15.61 -17.12 8.83
CA TYR A 77 15.16 -18.29 8.09
C TYR A 77 13.74 -18.08 7.58
N ILE A 78 13.49 -18.37 6.30
CA ILE A 78 12.14 -18.46 5.75
C ILE A 78 11.57 -19.81 6.13
N ASN A 79 10.38 -19.83 6.76
CA ASN A 79 9.70 -21.04 7.25
C ASN A 79 10.58 -21.92 8.17
N GLY A 80 11.54 -21.31 8.89
CA GLY A 80 12.42 -22.01 9.83
C GLY A 80 13.49 -22.91 9.20
N VAL A 81 13.59 -23.00 7.87
CA VAL A 81 14.48 -23.95 7.18
C VAL A 81 15.40 -23.28 6.18
N ILE A 82 14.91 -22.32 5.41
CA ILE A 82 15.68 -21.69 4.32
C ILE A 82 16.40 -20.45 4.84
N PRO A 83 17.75 -20.41 4.85
CA PRO A 83 18.47 -19.21 5.24
C PRO A 83 18.08 -18.03 4.35
N SER A 84 17.63 -16.93 4.93
CA SER A 84 17.21 -15.73 4.20
C SER A 84 18.14 -14.53 4.37
N GLY A 85 19.14 -14.66 5.20
CA GLY A 85 20.15 -13.65 5.44
C GLY A 85 20.73 -13.74 6.83
N LYS A 86 21.78 -12.96 7.05
CA LYS A 86 22.39 -12.79 8.37
C LYS A 86 22.60 -11.30 8.64
N GLU A 87 22.47 -10.92 9.88
CA GLU A 87 22.78 -9.60 10.40
C GLU A 87 23.90 -9.76 11.43
N GLN A 88 24.81 -8.83 11.42
CA GLN A 88 25.89 -8.79 12.39
C GLN A 88 25.78 -7.56 13.27
N HIS A 89 26.11 -7.73 14.53
CA HIS A 89 26.00 -6.72 15.57
C HIS A 89 27.39 -6.36 16.09
N TYR A 90 27.77 -5.12 15.86
CA TYR A 90 29.07 -4.57 16.28
C TYR A 90 28.87 -3.59 17.42
N ALA A 91 29.82 -3.55 18.34
CA ALA A 91 29.94 -2.45 19.28
C ALA A 91 30.87 -1.39 18.67
N ILE A 92 30.36 -0.16 18.50
CA ILE A 92 31.12 0.97 17.97
C ILE A 92 31.22 2.06 19.02
N VAL A 93 32.34 2.77 19.05
CA VAL A 93 32.58 3.90 19.94
C VAL A 93 32.14 5.17 19.21
N LEU A 94 31.32 5.98 19.86
CA LEU A 94 30.92 7.32 19.42
C LEU A 94 31.83 8.33 20.10
N GLY A 95 32.42 9.21 19.34
CA GLY A 95 33.24 10.28 19.82
C GLY A 95 33.82 11.10 18.67
N ASN A 96 34.36 12.24 18.97
CA ASN A 96 35.03 13.11 18.01
C ASN A 96 36.53 12.94 18.14
N ASP A 97 37.29 13.28 17.07
CA ASP A 97 38.78 13.26 17.04
C ASP A 97 39.43 14.10 18.12
N ASP A 98 38.70 15.09 18.67
CA ASP A 98 39.17 15.99 19.71
C ASP A 98 38.89 15.47 21.14
N MET A 99 38.49 14.19 21.27
CA MET A 99 38.29 13.60 22.62
C MET A 99 39.61 13.39 23.34
N ASP A 100 39.87 14.27 24.30
CA ASP A 100 41.05 14.17 25.20
C ASP A 100 40.87 13.07 26.25
N ASP A 101 39.64 12.63 26.52
CA ASP A 101 39.32 11.66 27.56
C ASP A 101 38.32 10.59 27.04
N ILE A 102 38.75 9.34 27.10
CA ILE A 102 37.92 8.18 26.71
C ILE A 102 36.65 8.06 27.56
N SER A 103 36.60 8.66 28.74
CA SER A 103 35.40 8.67 29.60
C SER A 103 34.23 9.45 29.03
N GLU A 104 34.47 10.31 28.03
CA GLU A 104 33.42 11.02 27.30
C GLU A 104 32.85 10.18 26.16
N ALA A 105 33.53 9.13 25.75
CA ALA A 105 33.06 8.23 24.71
C ALA A 105 31.78 7.49 25.11
N LYS A 106 30.97 7.19 24.15
CA LYS A 106 29.77 6.39 24.31
C LYS A 106 29.78 5.20 23.35
N ILE A 107 29.38 4.06 23.84
CA ILE A 107 29.34 2.85 23.01
C ILE A 107 27.88 2.61 22.57
N ILE A 108 27.70 2.26 21.32
CA ILE A 108 26.39 1.91 20.75
C ILE A 108 26.49 0.67 19.88
N VAL A 109 25.39 -0.04 19.75
CA VAL A 109 25.31 -1.18 18.84
C VAL A 109 25.05 -0.69 17.41
N LEU A 110 25.77 -1.27 16.46
CA LEU A 110 25.56 -1.12 15.03
C LEU A 110 25.12 -2.47 14.45
N THR A 111 23.93 -2.51 13.85
CA THR A 111 23.41 -3.69 13.16
C THR A 111 23.52 -3.52 11.66
N VAL A 112 24.23 -4.44 11.00
CA VAL A 112 24.52 -4.39 9.56
C VAL A 112 24.24 -5.71 8.88
N LYS A 113 23.88 -5.64 7.58
CA LYS A 113 23.62 -6.78 6.72
C LYS A 113 24.46 -6.75 5.44
N ASN A 114 24.96 -5.59 5.08
CA ASN A 114 25.73 -5.41 3.85
C ASN A 114 27.10 -6.03 3.99
N LYS A 115 27.44 -6.99 3.13
CA LYS A 115 28.72 -7.72 3.17
C LYS A 115 29.94 -6.80 3.10
N LYS A 116 29.93 -5.75 2.26
CA LYS A 116 31.05 -4.80 2.16
C LYS A 116 31.23 -3.98 3.42
N THR A 117 30.14 -3.60 4.08
CA THR A 117 30.18 -2.89 5.34
C THR A 117 30.71 -3.81 6.45
N ILE A 118 30.27 -5.07 6.46
CA ILE A 118 30.77 -6.10 7.39
C ILE A 118 32.28 -6.28 7.23
N GLU A 119 32.76 -6.50 5.99
CA GLU A 119 34.19 -6.67 5.72
C GLU A 119 35.04 -5.48 6.22
N LYS A 120 34.55 -4.26 6.01
CA LYS A 120 35.24 -3.05 6.50
C LYS A 120 35.19 -2.93 8.02
N LEU A 121 34.07 -3.27 8.67
CA LEU A 121 33.98 -3.26 10.13
C LEU A 121 34.87 -4.32 10.76
N ASP A 122 34.96 -5.49 10.14
CA ASP A 122 35.90 -6.54 10.59
C ASP A 122 37.36 -6.11 10.42
N GLU A 123 37.70 -5.38 9.36
CA GLU A 123 39.02 -4.80 9.14
C GLU A 123 39.34 -3.78 10.22
N LEU A 124 38.46 -2.80 10.48
CA LEU A 124 38.60 -1.80 11.52
C LEU A 124 38.70 -2.42 12.93
N ALA A 125 37.91 -3.45 13.21
CA ALA A 125 37.93 -4.12 14.51
C ALA A 125 39.26 -4.88 14.80
N ASN A 126 40.04 -5.18 13.76
CA ASN A 126 41.33 -5.86 13.86
C ASN A 126 42.51 -4.94 13.61
N ASP A 127 42.31 -3.66 13.36
CA ASP A 127 43.35 -2.67 13.12
C ASP A 127 43.59 -1.82 14.38
N ASP A 128 44.68 -2.11 15.06
CA ASP A 128 45.10 -1.36 16.27
C ASP A 128 45.54 0.08 15.97
N TYR A 129 45.67 0.44 14.69
CA TYR A 129 46.15 1.73 14.22
C TYR A 129 45.11 2.49 13.39
N ALA A 130 43.84 2.01 13.35
CA ALA A 130 42.78 2.69 12.65
C ALA A 130 42.63 4.13 13.15
N ASP A 131 42.57 5.06 12.22
CA ASP A 131 42.38 6.48 12.50
C ASP A 131 41.13 7.02 11.76
N PHE A 132 40.87 8.30 11.95
CA PHE A 132 39.70 8.94 11.34
C PHE A 132 39.71 8.90 9.81
N SER A 133 40.84 8.75 9.16
CA SER A 133 40.93 8.61 7.70
C SER A 133 40.34 7.28 7.20
N ASP A 134 40.28 6.28 8.09
CA ASP A 134 39.69 4.97 7.80
C ASP A 134 38.19 4.89 8.10
N ALA A 135 37.61 5.97 8.68
CA ALA A 135 36.23 6.02 9.11
C ALA A 135 35.27 5.64 7.99
N ILE A 136 34.26 4.86 8.34
CA ILE A 136 33.18 4.51 7.45
C ILE A 136 31.91 5.29 7.81
N ALA A 137 31.29 5.86 6.78
CA ALA A 137 30.01 6.52 6.95
C ALA A 137 28.89 5.48 7.13
N ILE A 138 28.21 5.57 8.25
CA ILE A 138 27.09 4.71 8.62
C ILE A 138 25.85 5.57 8.72
N GLU A 139 24.79 5.11 8.08
CA GLU A 139 23.48 5.76 8.13
C GLU A 139 22.42 4.70 8.46
N GLY A 140 21.54 5.01 9.41
CA GLY A 140 20.52 4.07 9.86
C GLY A 140 19.46 4.72 10.73
N GLN A 141 18.62 3.90 11.32
CA GLN A 141 17.61 4.31 12.29
C GLN A 141 17.94 3.76 13.68
N ILE A 142 17.66 4.54 14.70
CA ILE A 142 17.77 4.06 16.07
C ILE A 142 16.63 3.08 16.35
N ARG A 143 17.02 1.86 16.75
CA ARG A 143 16.08 0.79 17.13
C ARG A 143 16.36 0.30 18.54
N THR A 144 15.33 -0.17 19.21
CA THR A 144 15.48 -0.89 20.48
C THR A 144 16.15 -2.24 20.18
N LEU A 145 17.14 -2.61 20.98
CA LEU A 145 17.76 -3.93 20.90
C LEU A 145 16.76 -5.03 21.25
N ASP A 146 16.88 -6.16 20.57
CA ASP A 146 16.27 -7.39 21.02
C ASP A 146 16.89 -7.80 22.38
N PRO A 147 16.09 -8.27 23.36
CA PRO A 147 16.61 -8.62 24.68
C PRO A 147 17.75 -9.65 24.67
N GLU A 148 17.75 -10.58 23.70
CA GLU A 148 18.82 -11.56 23.55
C GLU A 148 20.12 -10.89 23.08
N ILE A 149 20.02 -10.01 22.08
CA ILE A 149 21.17 -9.24 21.56
C ILE A 149 21.69 -8.27 22.63
N GLU A 150 20.80 -7.63 23.39
CA GLU A 150 21.19 -6.77 24.52
C GLU A 150 21.99 -7.56 25.58
N GLY A 151 21.58 -8.81 25.85
CA GLY A 151 22.33 -9.70 26.74
C GLY A 151 23.75 -9.95 26.24
N TYR A 152 23.91 -10.40 25.00
CA TYR A 152 25.25 -10.63 24.41
C TYR A 152 26.10 -9.36 24.36
N TYR A 153 25.48 -8.21 24.07
CA TYR A 153 26.16 -6.93 24.07
C TYR A 153 26.73 -6.59 25.44
N ARG A 154 25.93 -6.71 26.49
CA ARG A 154 26.34 -6.44 27.86
C ARG A 154 27.46 -7.37 28.31
N ASP A 155 27.30 -8.66 28.05
CA ASP A 155 28.35 -9.66 28.38
C ASP A 155 29.66 -9.35 27.66
N ALA A 156 29.62 -8.94 26.39
CA ALA A 156 30.79 -8.57 25.63
C ALA A 156 31.49 -7.32 26.19
N LEU A 157 30.76 -6.30 26.58
CA LEU A 157 31.27 -5.08 27.18
C LEU A 157 31.88 -5.36 28.55
N GLU A 158 31.24 -6.16 29.39
CA GLU A 158 31.77 -6.58 30.70
C GLU A 158 33.07 -7.38 30.54
N ALA A 159 33.10 -8.33 29.60
CA ALA A 159 34.28 -9.14 29.32
C ALA A 159 35.48 -8.30 28.83
N SER A 160 35.23 -7.21 28.11
CA SER A 160 36.27 -6.28 27.64
C SER A 160 36.78 -5.32 28.75
N GLY A 161 36.03 -5.16 29.85
CA GLY A 161 36.33 -4.21 30.92
C GLY A 161 36.09 -2.74 30.54
N ILE A 162 35.61 -2.44 29.33
CA ILE A 162 35.46 -1.06 28.82
C ILE A 162 34.38 -0.27 29.57
N THR A 163 33.43 -0.96 30.19
CA THR A 163 32.35 -0.35 31.00
C THR A 163 32.87 0.38 32.25
N GLU A 164 34.13 0.18 32.62
CA GLU A 164 34.78 0.94 33.70
C GLU A 164 35.16 2.35 33.22
N TYR A 165 35.30 2.56 31.93
CA TYR A 165 35.79 3.80 31.31
C TYR A 165 34.77 4.57 30.53
N CYS A 166 33.84 3.89 29.86
CA CYS A 166 32.86 4.48 28.97
C CYS A 166 31.42 4.10 29.32
N ASP A 167 30.49 5.03 29.12
CA ASP A 167 29.08 4.72 29.12
C ASP A 167 28.66 4.01 27.82
N TYR A 168 27.52 3.32 27.85
CA TYR A 168 26.95 2.68 26.66
C TYR A 168 25.44 2.87 26.54
N TYR A 169 24.95 2.81 25.31
CA TYR A 169 23.52 2.88 25.00
C TYR A 169 22.95 1.49 24.73
N THR A 170 21.73 1.22 25.24
CA THR A 170 20.98 -0.03 25.00
C THR A 170 20.05 0.08 23.78
N VAL A 171 20.51 0.76 22.76
CA VAL A 171 19.86 0.91 21.47
C VAL A 171 20.84 0.61 20.36
N ALA A 172 20.33 0.32 19.17
CA ALA A 172 21.16 0.05 17.99
C ALA A 172 20.91 1.06 16.88
N VAL A 173 21.95 1.37 16.12
CA VAL A 173 21.82 1.93 14.77
C VAL A 173 21.54 0.77 13.82
N ASP A 174 20.33 0.67 13.33
CA ASP A 174 19.94 -0.32 12.33
C ASP A 174 20.26 0.20 10.92
N ALA A 175 21.36 -0.28 10.35
CA ALA A 175 21.80 0.01 8.99
C ALA A 175 21.51 -1.16 8.01
N THR A 176 20.57 -2.05 8.36
CA THR A 176 20.22 -3.20 7.51
C THR A 176 19.33 -2.80 6.34
N GLN A 177 18.56 -1.74 6.48
CA GLN A 177 17.60 -1.28 5.48
C GLN A 177 18.20 -0.15 4.63
N THR A 178 18.11 -0.31 3.32
CA THR A 178 18.41 0.78 2.39
C THR A 178 17.16 1.58 2.09
N ARG A 179 17.28 2.90 1.89
CA ARG A 179 16.16 3.77 1.44
C ARG A 179 15.43 3.20 0.24
N LEU A 180 16.18 2.59 -0.69
CA LEU A 180 15.60 1.95 -1.87
C LEU A 180 14.61 0.85 -1.52
N PHE A 181 14.92 0.04 -0.51
CA PHE A 181 14.04 -1.04 -0.06
C PHE A 181 12.75 -0.49 0.55
N GLY A 182 12.84 0.55 1.37
CA GLY A 182 11.67 1.24 1.92
C GLY A 182 10.75 1.78 0.82
N TRP A 183 11.32 2.45 -0.18
CA TRP A 183 10.55 2.92 -1.35
C TRP A 183 9.92 1.77 -2.13
N LEU A 184 10.62 0.66 -2.34
CA LEU A 184 10.07 -0.51 -3.03
C LEU A 184 8.87 -1.10 -2.28
N LEU A 185 8.91 -1.15 -0.94
CA LEU A 185 7.77 -1.59 -0.12
C LEU A 185 6.57 -0.67 -0.27
N VAL A 186 6.76 0.64 -0.11
CA VAL A 186 5.68 1.63 -0.20
C VAL A 186 5.06 1.63 -1.60
N LEU A 187 5.88 1.76 -2.64
CA LEU A 187 5.41 1.79 -4.03
C LEU A 187 4.82 0.45 -4.47
N GLY A 188 5.40 -0.67 -4.02
CA GLY A 188 4.88 -2.01 -4.29
C GLY A 188 3.50 -2.22 -3.67
N ALA A 189 3.33 -1.89 -2.40
CA ALA A 189 2.03 -1.97 -1.72
C ALA A 189 0.99 -1.05 -2.38
N LEU A 190 1.37 0.18 -2.72
CA LEU A 190 0.50 1.12 -3.43
C LEU A 190 0.07 0.58 -4.80
N ALA A 191 1.01 0.05 -5.59
CA ALA A 191 0.72 -0.52 -6.91
C ALA A 191 -0.25 -1.71 -6.82
N ILE A 192 -0.03 -2.64 -5.87
CA ILE A 192 -0.93 -3.77 -5.63
C ILE A 192 -2.32 -3.26 -5.23
N GLY A 193 -2.39 -2.28 -4.33
CA GLY A 193 -3.65 -1.67 -3.89
C GLY A 193 -4.44 -1.08 -5.05
N VAL A 194 -3.77 -0.27 -5.90
CA VAL A 194 -4.39 0.33 -7.10
C VAL A 194 -4.86 -0.73 -8.08
N LEU A 195 -4.05 -1.76 -8.35
CA LEU A 195 -4.44 -2.86 -9.24
C LEU A 195 -5.69 -3.60 -8.74
N CYS A 196 -5.79 -3.85 -7.44
CA CYS A 196 -6.97 -4.46 -6.83
C CYS A 196 -8.22 -3.57 -6.98
N ILE A 197 -8.11 -2.26 -6.80
CA ILE A 197 -9.22 -1.31 -6.98
C ILE A 197 -9.64 -1.26 -8.45
N VAL A 198 -8.70 -1.23 -9.39
CA VAL A 198 -8.99 -1.26 -10.84
C VAL A 198 -9.66 -2.57 -11.24
N ALA A 199 -9.20 -3.71 -10.70
CA ALA A 199 -9.83 -5.01 -10.92
C ALA A 199 -11.27 -5.02 -10.40
N PHE A 200 -11.54 -4.50 -9.21
CA PHE A 200 -12.89 -4.31 -8.68
C PHE A 200 -13.75 -3.49 -9.64
N ALA A 201 -13.26 -2.34 -10.11
CA ALA A 201 -14.01 -1.46 -11.02
C ALA A 201 -14.36 -2.17 -12.33
N LYS A 202 -13.41 -2.93 -12.91
CA LYS A 202 -13.64 -3.74 -14.13
C LYS A 202 -14.68 -4.82 -13.89
N ILE A 203 -14.57 -5.59 -12.82
CA ILE A 203 -15.51 -6.67 -12.48
C ILE A 203 -16.91 -6.09 -12.25
N ASN A 204 -17.00 -4.97 -11.52
CA ASN A 204 -18.29 -4.32 -11.24
C ASN A 204 -18.96 -3.78 -12.52
N LYS A 205 -18.16 -3.22 -13.45
CA LYS A 205 -18.65 -2.81 -14.78
C LYS A 205 -19.17 -4.01 -15.59
N GLN A 206 -18.48 -5.14 -15.57
CA GLN A 206 -18.93 -6.37 -16.24
C GLN A 206 -20.25 -6.89 -15.66
N ILE A 207 -20.38 -6.94 -14.32
CA ILE A 207 -21.61 -7.34 -13.64
C ILE A 207 -22.79 -6.42 -14.03
N LYS A 208 -22.53 -5.10 -14.13
CA LYS A 208 -23.54 -4.11 -14.50
C LYS A 208 -23.98 -4.30 -15.96
N ASN A 209 -23.04 -4.54 -16.87
CA ASN A 209 -23.32 -4.81 -18.27
C ASN A 209 -24.09 -6.12 -18.46
N GLU A 210 -23.71 -7.19 -17.77
CA GLU A 210 -24.42 -8.48 -17.80
C GLU A 210 -25.86 -8.33 -17.30
N LYS A 211 -26.10 -7.53 -16.28
CA LYS A 211 -27.45 -7.22 -15.81
C LYS A 211 -28.26 -6.46 -16.86
N ASN A 212 -27.70 -5.41 -17.48
CA ASN A 212 -28.37 -4.63 -18.49
C ASN A 212 -28.74 -5.50 -19.70
N LEU A 213 -27.82 -6.36 -20.16
CA LEU A 213 -28.10 -7.33 -21.22
C LEU A 213 -29.20 -8.33 -20.83
N ALA A 214 -29.19 -8.79 -19.57
CA ALA A 214 -30.24 -9.69 -19.07
C ALA A 214 -31.59 -9.00 -19.03
N TYR A 215 -31.69 -7.72 -18.67
CA TYR A 215 -32.93 -6.95 -18.73
C TYR A 215 -33.38 -6.70 -20.16
N THR A 216 -32.45 -6.45 -21.09
CA THR A 216 -32.77 -6.25 -22.50
C THR A 216 -33.26 -7.54 -23.17
N ASN A 217 -32.69 -8.69 -22.80
CA ASN A 217 -33.07 -10.01 -23.33
C ASN A 217 -34.23 -10.65 -22.55
N ALA A 218 -34.48 -10.24 -21.31
CA ALA A 218 -35.56 -10.69 -20.44
C ALA A 218 -36.74 -9.69 -20.45
N ALA A 219 -36.64 -8.56 -21.18
CA ALA A 219 -37.86 -7.98 -21.67
C ALA A 219 -38.58 -9.16 -22.34
N PRO A 220 -39.65 -9.72 -21.77
CA PRO A 220 -40.46 -10.63 -22.52
C PRO A 220 -40.67 -9.88 -23.83
N ALA A 221 -40.68 -10.58 -24.94
CA ALA A 221 -41.63 -10.21 -25.95
C ALA A 221 -42.98 -10.13 -25.19
N MET A 222 -43.18 -9.07 -24.39
CA MET A 222 -44.47 -8.55 -24.11
C MET A 222 -44.98 -8.41 -25.51
N GLY A 223 -45.80 -9.37 -25.84
CA GLY A 223 -46.40 -9.47 -27.13
C GLY A 223 -46.79 -8.05 -27.42
N GLN A 224 -46.23 -7.51 -28.49
CA GLN A 224 -46.51 -6.15 -28.94
C GLN A 224 -47.90 -5.84 -28.45
N PRO A 225 -48.12 -4.87 -27.54
CA PRO A 225 -49.39 -4.67 -26.86
C PRO A 225 -50.40 -4.86 -27.96
N GLY A 226 -51.10 -6.05 -27.89
CA GLY A 226 -51.60 -6.75 -29.02
C GLY A 226 -52.29 -5.76 -29.91
N ASN A 227 -51.76 -5.50 -31.09
CA ASN A 227 -52.15 -4.38 -31.94
C ASN A 227 -53.68 -4.26 -31.78
N PRO A 228 -54.20 -3.26 -31.09
CA PRO A 228 -55.65 -3.21 -30.76
C PRO A 228 -56.48 -3.26 -31.99
N TYR A 229 -55.83 -3.21 -33.15
CA TYR A 229 -56.41 -3.30 -34.47
C TYR A 229 -56.34 -4.71 -35.11
N VAL A 230 -55.94 -5.74 -34.41
CA VAL A 230 -55.94 -7.13 -34.88
C VAL A 230 -57.11 -7.87 -34.18
N ASN A 231 -57.97 -8.46 -34.92
CA ASN A 231 -59.06 -9.29 -34.40
C ASN A 231 -58.49 -10.51 -33.66
N PRO A 232 -58.72 -10.65 -32.35
CA PRO A 232 -58.10 -11.72 -31.54
C PRO A 232 -58.54 -13.12 -31.92
N VAL A 233 -59.64 -13.24 -32.73
CA VAL A 233 -60.13 -14.55 -33.15
C VAL A 233 -59.61 -14.96 -34.53
N THR A 234 -59.44 -14.00 -35.44
CA THR A 234 -59.04 -14.31 -36.84
C THR A 234 -57.54 -13.96 -37.11
N GLY A 235 -56.92 -13.19 -36.27
CA GLY A 235 -55.57 -12.71 -36.48
C GLY A 235 -55.37 -11.67 -37.60
N GLN A 236 -56.46 -11.22 -38.19
CA GLN A 236 -56.47 -10.27 -39.31
C GLN A 236 -56.56 -8.81 -38.80
N PRO A 237 -55.83 -7.88 -39.44
CA PRO A 237 -55.96 -6.47 -39.13
C PRO A 237 -57.43 -6.00 -39.32
N TYR A 238 -57.89 -5.23 -38.33
CA TYR A 238 -59.13 -4.49 -38.55
C TYR A 238 -58.92 -3.48 -39.68
N ASP A 239 -59.88 -3.41 -40.60
CA ASP A 239 -59.83 -2.45 -41.71
C ASP A 239 -59.80 -1.01 -41.15
N ALA A 240 -58.92 -0.15 -41.67
CA ALA A 240 -58.61 1.18 -41.13
C ALA A 240 -59.82 2.15 -41.06
N SER A 241 -61.00 1.73 -41.56
CA SER A 241 -62.19 2.48 -41.55
C SER A 241 -63.23 2.09 -40.46
N VAL A 242 -62.80 1.19 -39.54
CA VAL A 242 -63.79 0.62 -38.59
C VAL A 242 -63.84 1.41 -37.28
N VAL A 243 -65.02 1.77 -36.90
CA VAL A 243 -65.40 2.39 -35.63
C VAL A 243 -65.14 1.42 -34.47
N ASN A 244 -64.57 1.85 -33.40
CA ASN A 244 -64.39 1.04 -32.18
C ASN A 244 -65.84 0.61 -31.71
N PRO A 245 -66.07 -0.71 -31.64
CA PRO A 245 -67.40 -1.20 -31.30
C PRO A 245 -67.82 -0.94 -29.85
N VAL A 246 -66.88 -0.60 -28.99
CA VAL A 246 -67.08 -0.32 -27.56
C VAL A 246 -67.34 1.15 -27.29
N THR A 247 -66.64 2.05 -28.01
CA THR A 247 -66.74 3.50 -27.78
C THR A 247 -67.38 4.30 -28.89
N GLY A 248 -67.64 3.69 -30.07
CA GLY A 248 -68.20 4.36 -31.22
C GLY A 248 -67.31 5.40 -31.90
N GLN A 249 -66.01 5.47 -31.57
CA GLN A 249 -65.11 6.45 -32.12
C GLN A 249 -64.33 5.91 -33.32
N THR A 250 -64.17 6.72 -34.37
CA THR A 250 -63.34 6.43 -35.54
C THR A 250 -61.88 6.78 -35.26
N TYR A 251 -60.95 5.88 -35.59
CA TYR A 251 -59.54 6.14 -35.50
C TYR A 251 -58.94 6.53 -36.84
N ASN A 252 -58.24 7.68 -36.90
CA ASN A 252 -57.50 8.07 -38.08
C ASN A 252 -55.99 7.60 -37.84
N GLN A 253 -55.50 6.77 -38.75
CA GLN A 253 -54.07 6.44 -38.77
C GLN A 253 -53.27 7.59 -39.39
N THR A 254 -52.25 8.05 -38.71
CA THR A 254 -51.19 8.85 -39.31
C THR A 254 -50.23 7.94 -40.06
N PRO A 255 -49.59 8.39 -41.15
CA PRO A 255 -48.66 7.57 -41.95
C PRO A 255 -47.50 6.97 -41.16
N ASP A 256 -47.22 7.43 -39.96
CA ASP A 256 -46.10 7.02 -39.12
C ASP A 256 -46.44 5.95 -38.07
N GLY A 257 -47.62 5.37 -38.10
CA GLY A 257 -47.98 4.23 -37.23
C GLY A 257 -48.18 4.57 -35.75
N ASN A 258 -48.15 5.84 -35.34
CA ASN A 258 -48.45 6.25 -34.00
C ASN A 258 -49.95 6.53 -33.84
N PRO A 259 -50.63 6.00 -32.79
CA PRO A 259 -52.05 6.29 -32.56
C PRO A 259 -52.23 7.78 -32.24
N SER A 260 -52.90 8.52 -33.13
CA SER A 260 -53.30 9.88 -32.83
C SER A 260 -54.34 9.88 -31.70
N VAL A 261 -54.21 10.83 -30.80
CA VAL A 261 -55.15 11.09 -29.72
C VAL A 261 -56.58 11.33 -30.32
N PRO A 262 -57.63 10.85 -29.71
CA PRO A 262 -59.02 11.09 -30.23
C PRO A 262 -59.24 12.59 -30.34
N TYR A 263 -59.66 13.03 -31.52
CA TYR A 263 -60.11 14.39 -31.76
C TYR A 263 -61.43 14.67 -31.04
N THR A 264 -61.36 15.53 -30.03
CA THR A 264 -62.56 16.06 -29.39
C THR A 264 -62.90 17.39 -30.06
N PRO A 265 -64.05 17.52 -30.84
CA PRO A 265 -64.42 18.80 -31.42
C PRO A 265 -64.79 19.76 -30.29
N GLY A 266 -64.03 20.81 -30.07
CA GLY A 266 -64.44 21.90 -29.17
C GLY A 266 -63.39 22.47 -28.20
N GLN A 267 -62.12 22.08 -28.21
CA GLN A 267 -61.12 22.79 -27.45
C GLN A 267 -60.27 23.68 -28.35
N ASN A 268 -60.56 24.98 -28.32
CA ASN A 268 -59.74 26.06 -28.84
C ASN A 268 -58.52 26.18 -27.87
N THR A 269 -57.38 25.81 -28.32
CA THR A 269 -56.17 26.14 -27.63
C THR A 269 -55.61 27.46 -28.13
N ASP A 270 -55.98 28.54 -27.46
CA ASP A 270 -55.22 29.80 -27.52
C ASP A 270 -53.84 29.62 -26.96
N ASN A 271 -52.88 29.47 -27.84
CA ASN A 271 -51.48 29.58 -27.51
C ASN A 271 -51.04 31.03 -27.73
N THR A 272 -51.04 31.85 -26.69
CA THR A 272 -50.29 33.10 -26.66
C THR A 272 -48.94 32.83 -25.95
N PRO A 273 -47.82 33.16 -26.58
CA PRO A 273 -46.51 33.12 -25.91
C PRO A 273 -46.34 34.38 -25.07
N TYR A 274 -46.06 34.22 -23.79
CA TYR A 274 -45.52 35.29 -22.95
C TYR A 274 -44.04 35.49 -23.19
N SER A 275 -43.71 36.74 -23.49
CA SER A 275 -42.38 37.34 -23.58
C SER A 275 -41.60 37.32 -22.26
#